data_b0a50d907bc0aa7337d92cfb0912a921
#
_entry.id   b0a50d907bc0aa7337d92cfb0912a921
#
_cell.length_a   1.000
_cell.length_b   1.000
_cell.length_c   1.000
_cell.angle_alpha   90.00
_cell.angle_beta   90.00
_cell.angle_gamma   90.00
#
_symmetry.space_group_name_H-M   'P 1'
#
loop_
_entity.id
_entity.type
_entity.pdbx_description
1 polymer ?
#
loop_
_entity_poly.entity_id
_entity_poly.type
_entity_poly.pdbx_seq_one_letter_code
_entity_poly.pdbx_strand_id
1 'polypeptide(L)'
;MKHNIPYRNESGAGSNPAIEGLLLSPQMRALMYERAEIAQAIFRDIVSKRTSRLARSARIETYRGGRLKDRWKSRLVIGGAEAPHALGHNYGYQRRNKAGQVTAVIAGHDDLNQVLDMLGTL
;
A
#
# COMPACT_ATOMS: atom_id res chain seq x y z
N MET A 1 15.49 -1.26 24.16
CA MET A 1 16.78 -0.56 24.30
C MET A 1 16.68 0.81 23.62
N LYS A 2 16.98 1.85 24.33
CA LYS A 2 17.08 3.17 23.75
C LYS A 2 18.51 3.42 23.28
N HIS A 3 18.67 4.07 22.15
CA HIS A 3 19.98 4.44 21.61
C HIS A 3 20.01 5.94 21.28
N ASN A 4 21.19 6.50 21.24
CA ASN A 4 21.43 7.92 20.93
C ASN A 4 22.02 8.15 19.54
N ILE A 5 21.78 7.24 18.61
CA ILE A 5 22.24 7.41 17.24
C ILE A 5 21.29 8.34 16.50
N PRO A 6 21.71 9.55 16.10
CA PRO A 6 20.84 10.46 15.37
C PRO A 6 20.58 9.93 13.96
N TYR A 7 19.36 10.03 13.51
CA TYR A 7 19.00 9.65 12.14
C TYR A 7 19.63 10.61 11.11
N ARG A 8 19.70 11.88 11.45
CA ARG A 8 20.30 12.91 10.59
C ARG A 8 21.57 13.47 11.22
N ASN A 9 22.51 13.89 10.38
CA ASN A 9 23.70 14.57 10.84
C ASN A 9 23.33 15.91 11.51
N GLU A 10 24.11 16.32 12.47
CA GLU A 10 23.91 17.61 13.18
C GLU A 10 23.91 18.80 12.22
N SER A 11 24.67 18.68 11.13
CA SER A 11 24.71 19.69 10.07
C SER A 11 23.43 19.81 9.25
N GLY A 12 22.48 18.89 9.43
CA GLY A 12 21.24 18.85 8.65
C GLY A 12 21.41 18.50 7.17
N ALA A 13 22.61 18.16 6.74
CA ALA A 13 22.96 17.97 5.33
C ALA A 13 22.68 16.55 4.79
N GLY A 14 22.01 15.71 5.56
CA GLY A 14 21.69 14.37 5.11
C GLY A 14 21.37 13.42 6.26
N SER A 15 21.14 12.16 5.93
CA SER A 15 20.90 11.11 6.91
C SER A 15 22.22 10.56 7.48
N ASN A 16 22.15 9.95 8.67
CA ASN A 16 23.29 9.25 9.25
C ASN A 16 23.70 8.10 8.30
N PRO A 17 24.99 8.04 7.85
CA PRO A 17 25.41 7.01 6.88
C PRO A 17 25.21 5.59 7.34
N ALA A 18 25.35 5.31 8.64
CA ALA A 18 25.15 3.96 9.18
C ALA A 18 23.67 3.53 9.07
N ILE A 19 22.76 4.42 9.40
CA ILE A 19 21.32 4.18 9.28
C ILE A 19 20.91 4.11 7.81
N GLU A 20 21.43 4.99 6.97
CA GLU A 20 21.17 4.96 5.52
C GLU A 20 21.62 3.62 4.92
N GLY A 21 22.81 3.13 5.27
CA GLY A 21 23.29 1.84 4.82
C GLY A 21 22.37 0.68 5.23
N LEU A 22 21.82 0.72 6.43
CA LEU A 22 20.84 -0.26 6.89
C LEU A 22 19.52 -0.17 6.10
N LEU A 23 19.01 1.04 5.90
CA LEU A 23 17.75 1.28 5.18
C LEU A 23 17.83 0.92 3.70
N LEU A 24 19.01 0.97 3.10
CA LEU A 24 19.24 0.61 1.69
C LEU A 24 19.80 -0.81 1.51
N SER A 25 19.92 -1.58 2.59
CA SER A 25 20.46 -2.94 2.50
C SER A 25 19.53 -3.87 1.71
N PRO A 26 20.09 -4.92 1.06
CA PRO A 26 19.26 -5.93 0.41
C PRO A 26 18.32 -6.66 1.38
N GLN A 27 18.72 -6.83 2.64
CA GLN A 27 17.88 -7.42 3.68
C GLN A 27 16.65 -6.55 3.97
N MET A 28 16.82 -5.23 4.01
CA MET A 28 15.71 -4.31 4.22
C MET A 28 14.75 -4.33 3.03
N ARG A 29 15.26 -4.38 1.81
CA ARG A 29 14.45 -4.54 0.60
C ARG A 29 13.61 -5.81 0.65
N ALA A 30 14.23 -6.93 1.01
CA ALA A 30 13.54 -8.22 1.14
C ALA A 30 12.45 -8.17 2.21
N LEU A 31 12.72 -7.53 3.35
CA LEU A 31 11.75 -7.36 4.43
C LEU A 31 10.54 -6.53 3.98
N MET A 32 10.75 -5.43 3.29
CA MET A 32 9.68 -4.58 2.77
C MET A 32 8.82 -5.33 1.76
N TYR A 33 9.44 -6.09 0.87
CA TYR A 33 8.74 -6.94 -0.10
C TYR A 33 7.90 -8.02 0.60
N GLU A 34 8.46 -8.70 1.58
CA GLU A 34 7.77 -9.73 2.36
C GLU A 34 6.51 -9.18 3.04
N ARG A 35 6.62 -8.01 3.67
CA ARG A 35 5.47 -7.35 4.28
C ARG A 35 4.39 -6.98 3.27
N ALA A 36 4.79 -6.54 2.09
CA ALA A 36 3.86 -6.26 1.00
C ALA A 36 3.20 -7.53 0.46
N GLU A 37 3.91 -8.64 0.41
CA GLU A 37 3.33 -9.96 0.05
C GLU A 37 2.27 -10.40 1.05
N ILE A 38 2.52 -10.21 2.34
CA ILE A 38 1.54 -10.51 3.39
C ILE A 38 0.28 -9.65 3.18
N ALA A 39 0.43 -8.36 2.94
CA ALA A 39 -0.69 -7.47 2.66
C ALA A 39 -1.47 -7.88 1.40
N GLN A 40 -0.76 -8.29 0.35
CA GLN A 40 -1.37 -8.79 -0.89
C GLN A 40 -2.20 -10.06 -0.64
N ALA A 41 -1.66 -11.00 0.13
CA ALA A 41 -2.35 -12.23 0.48
C ALA A 41 -3.62 -11.95 1.29
N ILE A 42 -3.54 -11.07 2.27
CA ILE A 42 -4.69 -10.65 3.08
C ILE A 42 -5.76 -10.02 2.19
N PHE A 43 -5.37 -9.09 1.31
CA PHE A 43 -6.30 -8.45 0.40
C PHE A 43 -7.01 -9.46 -0.51
N ARG A 44 -6.27 -10.38 -1.10
CA ARG A 44 -6.85 -11.42 -1.97
C ARG A 44 -7.80 -12.34 -1.24
N ASP A 45 -7.60 -12.52 0.06
CA ASP A 45 -8.47 -13.36 0.89
C ASP A 45 -9.79 -12.66 1.24
N ILE A 46 -9.74 -11.37 1.59
CA ILE A 46 -10.91 -10.62 2.05
C ILE A 46 -11.73 -9.98 0.93
N VAL A 47 -11.15 -9.70 -0.24
CA VAL A 47 -11.84 -9.03 -1.33
C VAL A 47 -12.94 -9.89 -1.94
N SER A 48 -14.06 -9.25 -2.31
CA SER A 48 -15.14 -9.92 -3.03
C SER A 48 -14.67 -10.39 -4.41
N LYS A 49 -14.84 -11.68 -4.70
CA LYS A 49 -14.28 -12.34 -5.89
C LYS A 49 -15.31 -12.63 -6.97
N ARG A 50 -16.21 -11.69 -7.23
CA ARG A 50 -17.24 -11.87 -8.26
C ARG A 50 -16.65 -12.28 -9.63
N THR A 51 -15.59 -11.60 -10.07
CA THR A 51 -14.87 -11.92 -11.31
C THR A 51 -13.39 -12.25 -11.07
N SER A 52 -12.94 -12.15 -9.84
CA SER A 52 -11.54 -12.28 -9.42
C SER A 52 -10.57 -11.27 -10.07
N ARG A 53 -11.05 -10.34 -10.89
CA ARG A 53 -10.20 -9.32 -11.54
C ARG A 53 -9.56 -8.40 -10.53
N LEU A 54 -10.34 -7.94 -9.55
CA LEU A 54 -9.84 -7.05 -8.50
C LEU A 54 -8.77 -7.73 -7.67
N ALA A 55 -8.99 -8.98 -7.25
CA ALA A 55 -8.00 -9.74 -6.51
C ALA A 55 -6.71 -9.95 -7.31
N ARG A 56 -6.84 -10.23 -8.61
CA ARG A 56 -5.68 -10.43 -9.51
C ARG A 56 -4.94 -9.14 -9.83
N SER A 57 -5.61 -8.00 -9.73
CA SER A 57 -4.99 -6.68 -9.98
C SER A 57 -4.02 -6.25 -8.88
N ALA A 58 -4.06 -6.87 -7.72
CA ALA A 58 -3.18 -6.57 -6.61
C ALA A 58 -1.73 -6.92 -6.97
N ARG A 59 -0.86 -5.91 -7.00
CA ARG A 59 0.56 -6.08 -7.31
C ARG A 59 1.42 -5.33 -6.31
N ILE A 60 2.67 -5.76 -6.20
CA ILE A 60 3.64 -5.19 -5.29
C ILE A 60 4.67 -4.40 -6.10
N GLU A 61 4.93 -3.18 -5.69
CA GLU A 61 6.00 -2.37 -6.23
C GLU A 61 6.99 -2.04 -5.12
N THR A 62 8.27 -2.34 -5.32
CA THR A 62 9.34 -2.03 -4.39
C THR A 62 10.26 -0.99 -5.03
N TYR A 63 10.52 0.09 -4.32
CA TYR A 63 11.27 1.22 -4.86
C TYR A 63 12.03 1.94 -3.76
N ARG A 64 13.02 2.74 -4.17
CA ARG A 64 13.72 3.64 -3.26
C ARG A 64 12.87 4.89 -3.07
N GLY A 65 12.52 5.20 -1.83
CA GLY A 65 11.64 6.30 -1.50
C GLY A 65 12.15 7.14 -0.35
N GLY A 66 11.29 8.03 0.13
CA GLY A 66 11.64 9.04 1.09
C GLY A 66 12.10 10.35 0.42
N ARG A 67 12.20 11.40 1.20
CA ARG A 67 12.61 12.72 0.71
C ARG A 67 13.99 12.70 0.05
N LEU A 68 14.93 11.93 0.62
CA LEU A 68 16.31 11.81 0.13
C LEU A 68 16.55 10.52 -0.65
N LYS A 69 15.50 9.73 -0.94
CA LYS A 69 15.60 8.41 -1.56
C LYS A 69 16.58 7.49 -0.81
N ASP A 70 16.54 7.53 0.50
CA ASP A 70 17.50 6.91 1.41
C ASP A 70 16.98 5.62 2.05
N ARG A 71 15.84 5.09 1.58
CA ARG A 71 15.22 3.89 2.12
C ARG A 71 14.47 3.10 1.08
N TRP A 72 14.36 1.80 1.29
CA TRP A 72 13.46 0.95 0.52
C TRP A 72 12.02 1.12 1.01
N LYS A 73 11.10 1.19 0.08
CA LYS A 73 9.67 1.17 0.32
C LYS A 73 9.01 0.15 -0.58
N SER A 74 7.95 -0.45 -0.08
CA SER A 74 7.07 -1.30 -0.89
C SER A 74 5.65 -0.76 -0.79
N ARG A 75 4.92 -0.89 -1.87
CA ARG A 75 3.49 -0.55 -1.88
C ARG A 75 2.69 -1.65 -2.55
N LEU A 76 1.49 -1.84 -2.04
CA LEU A 76 0.49 -2.69 -2.68
C LEU A 76 -0.37 -1.80 -3.57
N VAL A 77 -0.41 -2.10 -4.85
CA VAL A 77 -1.19 -1.36 -5.85
C VAL A 77 -2.33 -2.25 -6.32
N ILE A 78 -3.54 -1.72 -6.27
CA ILE A 78 -4.76 -2.44 -6.61
C ILE A 78 -5.50 -1.64 -7.68
N GLY A 79 -5.96 -2.34 -8.71
CA GLY A 79 -6.68 -1.73 -9.81
C GLY A 79 -5.80 -1.53 -11.04
N GLY A 80 -6.25 -0.66 -11.94
CA GLY A 80 -5.62 -0.41 -13.23
C GLY A 80 -6.52 -0.85 -14.38
N ALA A 81 -5.94 -1.09 -15.56
CA ALA A 81 -6.70 -1.47 -16.76
C ALA A 81 -7.51 -2.76 -16.58
N GLU A 82 -7.01 -3.69 -15.78
CA GLU A 82 -7.68 -4.98 -15.51
C GLU A 82 -8.85 -4.84 -14.53
N ALA A 83 -8.82 -3.86 -13.66
CA ALA A 83 -9.84 -3.64 -12.64
C ALA A 83 -10.13 -2.15 -12.45
N PRO A 84 -10.74 -1.49 -13.44
CA PRO A 84 -11.03 -0.05 -13.38
C PRO A 84 -12.05 0.31 -12.29
N HIS A 85 -12.78 -0.67 -11.78
CA HIS A 85 -13.79 -0.50 -10.73
C HIS A 85 -13.21 -0.51 -9.30
N ALA A 86 -11.89 -0.65 -9.14
CA ALA A 86 -11.25 -0.79 -7.83
C ALA A 86 -11.57 0.36 -6.87
N LEU A 87 -11.54 1.58 -7.37
CA LEU A 87 -11.82 2.77 -6.56
C LEU A 87 -13.27 2.78 -6.05
N GLY A 88 -14.22 2.49 -6.93
CA GLY A 88 -15.64 2.41 -6.57
C GLY A 88 -15.93 1.25 -5.61
N HIS A 89 -15.23 0.12 -5.78
CA HIS A 89 -15.35 -1.02 -4.88
C HIS A 89 -14.91 -0.67 -3.45
N ASN A 90 -13.79 0.05 -3.31
CA ASN A 90 -13.25 0.39 -1.99
C ASN A 90 -14.04 1.51 -1.30
N TYR A 91 -14.39 2.57 -2.01
CA TYR A 91 -14.99 3.78 -1.43
C TYR A 91 -16.50 3.89 -1.65
N GLY A 92 -17.06 3.09 -2.55
CA GLY A 92 -18.44 3.23 -2.97
C GLY A 92 -18.62 4.26 -4.08
N TYR A 93 -19.81 4.31 -4.64
CA TYR A 93 -20.14 5.22 -5.74
C TYR A 93 -21.62 5.47 -5.83
N GLN A 94 -21.98 6.52 -6.56
CA GLN A 94 -23.36 6.83 -6.89
C GLN A 94 -23.63 6.49 -8.37
N ARG A 95 -24.70 5.78 -8.61
CA ARG A 95 -25.17 5.53 -9.98
C ARG A 95 -26.14 6.63 -10.37
N ARG A 96 -25.92 7.24 -11.54
CA ARG A 96 -26.76 8.32 -12.06
C ARG A 96 -27.35 7.92 -13.40
N ASN A 97 -28.56 8.43 -13.69
CA ASN A 97 -29.18 8.28 -15.02
C ASN A 97 -28.67 9.39 -15.98
N LYS A 98 -29.15 9.36 -17.23
CA LYS A 98 -28.78 10.35 -18.25
C LYS A 98 -29.19 11.80 -17.89
N ALA A 99 -30.20 11.96 -17.03
CA ALA A 99 -30.66 13.28 -16.56
C ALA A 99 -29.86 13.78 -15.34
N GLY A 100 -28.85 13.03 -14.87
CA GLY A 100 -28.02 13.39 -13.73
C GLY A 100 -28.63 13.07 -12.37
N GLN A 101 -29.78 12.42 -12.33
CA GLN A 101 -30.42 12.01 -11.07
C GLN A 101 -29.74 10.76 -10.49
N VAL A 102 -29.55 10.77 -9.16
CA VAL A 102 -29.00 9.61 -8.44
C VAL A 102 -30.05 8.50 -8.41
N THR A 103 -29.75 7.38 -9.06
CA THR A 103 -30.65 6.20 -9.11
C THR A 103 -30.29 5.15 -8.06
N ALA A 104 -29.04 5.12 -7.60
CA ALA A 104 -28.59 4.23 -6.55
C ALA A 104 -27.34 4.76 -5.87
N VAL A 105 -27.18 4.47 -4.58
CA VAL A 105 -25.96 4.72 -3.82
C VAL A 105 -25.41 3.35 -3.43
N ILE A 106 -24.17 3.06 -3.84
CA ILE A 106 -23.51 1.78 -3.60
C ILE A 106 -22.42 1.98 -2.55
N ALA A 107 -22.56 1.30 -1.42
CA ALA A 107 -21.58 1.38 -0.34
C ALA A 107 -20.26 0.73 -0.74
N GLY A 108 -19.15 1.33 -0.31
CA GLY A 108 -17.82 0.75 -0.47
C GLY A 108 -17.57 -0.38 0.52
N HIS A 109 -16.64 -1.26 0.16
CA HIS A 109 -16.25 -2.39 1.01
C HIS A 109 -15.12 -2.06 1.99
N ASP A 110 -14.36 -0.99 1.71
CA ASP A 110 -13.26 -0.52 2.55
C ASP A 110 -12.20 -1.59 2.87
N ASP A 111 -11.93 -2.44 1.89
CA ASP A 111 -11.02 -3.58 2.02
C ASP A 111 -9.59 -3.17 2.39
N LEU A 112 -9.13 -2.02 1.91
CA LEU A 112 -7.77 -1.54 2.18
C LEU A 112 -7.56 -1.23 3.67
N ASN A 113 -8.54 -0.62 4.33
CA ASN A 113 -8.45 -0.39 5.77
C ASN A 113 -8.49 -1.71 6.55
N GLN A 114 -9.29 -2.68 6.12
CA GLN A 114 -9.29 -4.01 6.71
C GLN A 114 -7.94 -4.69 6.58
N VAL A 115 -7.27 -4.57 5.42
CA VAL A 115 -5.91 -5.09 5.22
C VAL A 115 -4.93 -4.44 6.18
N LEU A 116 -4.99 -3.12 6.35
CA LEU A 116 -4.12 -2.39 7.27
C LEU A 116 -4.33 -2.83 8.72
N ASP A 117 -5.57 -3.01 9.13
CA ASP A 117 -5.91 -3.45 10.48
C ASP A 117 -5.39 -4.88 10.74
N MET A 118 -5.59 -5.80 9.81
CA MET A 118 -5.12 -7.17 9.92
C MET A 118 -3.59 -7.24 9.88
N LEU A 119 -2.94 -6.43 9.05
CA LEU A 119 -1.48 -6.35 8.97
C LEU A 119 -0.88 -5.83 10.29
N GLY A 120 -1.53 -4.89 10.93
CA GLY A 120 -1.10 -4.31 12.20
C GLY A 120 -1.17 -5.27 13.38
N THR A 121 -1.91 -6.38 13.27
CA THR A 121 -2.02 -7.41 14.33
C THR A 121 -0.99 -8.52 14.22
N LEU A 122 -0.18 -8.51 13.18
CA LEU A 122 0.84 -9.53 12.94
C LEU A 122 2.15 -9.28 13.70
#